data_cc9b507aa13452a7efcfbeee5372d9c2
#
_entry.id   cc9b507aa13452a7efcfbeee5372d9c2
#
_cell.length_a   1.000
_cell.length_b   1.000
_cell.length_c   1.000
_cell.angle_alpha   90.00
_cell.angle_beta   90.00
_cell.angle_gamma   90.00
#
_symmetry.space_group_name_H-M   'P 1'
#
loop_
_entity.id
_entity.type
_entity.pdbx_description
1 polymer ?
#
loop_
_entity_poly.entity_id
_entity_poly.type
_entity_poly.pdbx_seq_one_letter_code
_entity_poly.pdbx_strand_id
1 'polypeptide(L)'
;MESFEDRVRDLENTNGLTFGVGVETLYIYNDSNEAARDKAGDYFLDKFELIVNGEWDNGLYYRSRWDYQVTQQAFFPAYTYVGLNHSDTWSTEVGVIIQPLGAGVNGAYYDNSFLSDVPLWLGLANNSEPGIKTEFTQGNMDWVFAFTKNAELSSNPTARFRPDLIAQTDDDPTENLSDVEVTNTGHGGGAYTFDLGDSTLQLGSNGQYGQLYNVRTNGNGGKHWAATAFANYNAGGFALTLQGMKYNYDLKDVAFGQTSKDTVFLSQGKPIPADGIVYSTRISYTMPAAVGIFDTVKFYHDYDFLDSGSEDTISADDTQFSIAGVHLSRGAFNTWVSVYTSKNADFANGGPDDDTWNTQFTVTGALYF
;
A
#
# COMPACT_ATOMS: atom_id res chain seq x y z
N MET A 1 -9.80 10.37 41.16
CA MET A 1 -10.14 10.52 39.72
C MET A 1 -9.27 9.49 39.03
N GLU A 2 -9.89 8.48 38.47
CA GLU A 2 -9.20 7.40 37.75
C GLU A 2 -8.43 8.01 36.58
N SER A 3 -7.21 7.57 36.37
CA SER A 3 -6.41 8.06 35.22
C SER A 3 -7.00 7.56 33.90
N PHE A 4 -6.67 8.22 32.81
CA PHE A 4 -7.06 7.75 31.48
C PHE A 4 -6.52 6.33 31.21
N GLU A 5 -5.29 6.06 31.67
CA GLU A 5 -4.65 4.74 31.55
C GLU A 5 -5.39 3.64 32.33
N ASP A 6 -5.91 3.93 33.54
CA ASP A 6 -6.68 2.97 34.31
C ASP A 6 -7.99 2.63 33.60
N ARG A 7 -8.66 3.62 32.99
CA ARG A 7 -9.89 3.41 32.24
C ARG A 7 -9.68 2.61 30.95
N VAL A 8 -8.57 2.85 30.23
CA VAL A 8 -8.20 2.04 29.05
C VAL A 8 -7.93 0.61 29.48
N ARG A 9 -7.15 0.38 30.51
CA ARG A 9 -6.85 -0.95 31.05
C ARG A 9 -8.11 -1.69 31.50
N ASP A 10 -9.07 -1.01 32.10
CA ASP A 10 -10.35 -1.60 32.49
C ASP A 10 -11.20 -2.00 31.25
N LEU A 11 -11.17 -1.19 30.18
CA LEU A 11 -11.83 -1.54 28.92
C LEU A 11 -11.16 -2.77 28.26
N GLU A 12 -9.85 -2.82 28.25
CA GLU A 12 -9.08 -3.96 27.72
C GLU A 12 -9.40 -5.24 28.49
N ASN A 13 -9.35 -5.18 29.83
CA ASN A 13 -9.60 -6.35 30.68
C ASN A 13 -11.06 -6.83 30.65
N THR A 14 -12.03 -5.95 30.36
CA THR A 14 -13.45 -6.29 30.44
C THR A 14 -14.03 -6.74 29.10
N ASN A 15 -13.45 -6.28 27.96
CA ASN A 15 -14.05 -6.47 26.63
C ASN A 15 -13.14 -7.20 25.64
N GLY A 16 -11.92 -7.61 26.02
CA GLY A 16 -10.95 -8.25 25.11
C GLY A 16 -10.45 -7.30 24.01
N LEU A 17 -10.56 -5.97 24.22
CA LEU A 17 -10.09 -4.95 23.27
C LEU A 17 -8.71 -4.45 23.68
N THR A 18 -7.86 -4.19 22.69
CA THR A 18 -6.59 -3.49 22.84
C THR A 18 -6.59 -2.23 21.98
N PHE A 19 -5.93 -1.18 22.47
CA PHE A 19 -5.85 0.09 21.80
C PHE A 19 -4.39 0.43 21.53
N GLY A 20 -4.12 0.93 20.33
CA GLY A 20 -2.82 1.46 19.94
C GLY A 20 -2.97 2.84 19.32
N VAL A 21 -1.95 3.65 19.44
CA VAL A 21 -1.87 4.99 18.83
C VAL A 21 -0.55 5.13 18.10
N GLY A 22 -0.60 5.67 16.90
CA GLY A 22 0.58 6.06 16.12
C GLY A 22 0.63 7.58 15.92
N VAL A 23 1.82 8.14 15.97
CA VAL A 23 2.09 9.54 15.61
C VAL A 23 3.29 9.57 14.69
N GLU A 24 3.14 10.20 13.54
CA GLU A 24 4.19 10.26 12.52
C GLU A 24 4.50 11.70 12.13
N THR A 25 5.79 12.00 12.01
CA THR A 25 6.31 13.27 11.54
C THR A 25 7.22 13.03 10.35
N LEU A 26 7.24 13.95 9.41
CA LEU A 26 7.99 13.81 8.18
C LEU A 26 8.76 15.10 7.87
N TYR A 27 10.04 14.97 7.56
CA TYR A 27 10.85 15.98 6.92
C TYR A 27 11.11 15.55 5.48
N ILE A 28 10.85 16.44 4.53
CA ILE A 28 11.11 16.22 3.10
C ILE A 28 11.97 17.37 2.58
N TYR A 29 13.05 17.02 1.89
CA TYR A 29 13.82 17.91 1.03
C TYR A 29 13.76 17.36 -0.39
N ASN A 30 13.31 18.16 -1.33
CA ASN A 30 13.17 17.81 -2.73
C ASN A 30 14.05 18.71 -3.60
N ASP A 31 14.86 18.13 -4.48
CA ASP A 31 15.73 18.84 -5.43
C ASP A 31 15.11 18.94 -6.84
N SER A 32 13.81 18.66 -6.99
CA SER A 32 13.15 18.82 -8.30
C SER A 32 13.14 20.28 -8.75
N ASN A 33 13.43 20.51 -10.03
CA ASN A 33 13.50 21.85 -10.61
C ASN A 33 12.16 22.61 -10.58
N GLU A 34 11.03 21.94 -10.42
CA GLU A 34 9.70 22.55 -10.38
C GLU A 34 9.33 23.12 -9.00
N ALA A 35 9.85 22.57 -7.93
CA ALA A 35 9.55 23.03 -6.58
C ALA A 35 10.49 24.17 -6.16
N ALA A 36 10.28 25.34 -6.72
CA ALA A 36 11.00 26.56 -6.30
C ALA A 36 10.81 26.91 -4.80
N ARG A 37 9.87 26.27 -4.12
CA ARG A 37 9.52 26.50 -2.72
C ARG A 37 10.19 25.55 -1.73
N ASP A 38 10.66 24.38 -2.15
CA ASP A 38 11.03 23.29 -1.21
C ASP A 38 12.55 23.07 -1.11
N LYS A 39 13.35 23.99 -1.63
CA LYS A 39 14.84 23.91 -1.53
C LYS A 39 15.39 23.97 -0.10
N ALA A 40 14.56 24.40 0.86
CA ALA A 40 14.93 24.44 2.28
C ALA A 40 14.48 23.20 3.07
N GLY A 41 13.62 22.36 2.48
CA GLY A 41 12.97 21.24 3.14
C GLY A 41 11.83 21.67 4.08
N ASP A 42 10.81 20.82 4.16
CA ASP A 42 9.64 21.02 5.01
C ASP A 42 9.57 19.94 6.09
N TYR A 43 9.23 20.35 7.32
CA TYR A 43 8.96 19.44 8.42
C TYR A 43 7.53 19.62 8.90
N PHE A 44 6.78 18.54 8.96
CA PHE A 44 5.38 18.56 9.36
C PHE A 44 4.95 17.30 10.13
N LEU A 45 3.85 17.43 10.83
CA LEU A 45 3.14 16.30 11.39
C LEU A 45 2.36 15.63 10.24
N ASP A 46 2.71 14.39 9.93
CA ASP A 46 2.12 13.69 8.78
C ASP A 46 0.79 13.05 9.15
N LYS A 47 0.80 12.21 10.18
CA LYS A 47 -0.34 11.34 10.45
C LYS A 47 -0.50 11.00 11.93
N PHE A 48 -1.76 10.80 12.32
CA PHE A 48 -2.14 10.08 13.53
C PHE A 48 -2.82 8.76 13.17
N GLU A 49 -2.53 7.71 13.90
CA GLU A 49 -3.15 6.40 13.77
C GLU A 49 -3.88 6.03 15.06
N LEU A 50 -5.08 5.46 14.90
CA LEU A 50 -5.81 4.78 15.97
C LEU A 50 -5.97 3.32 15.58
N ILE A 51 -5.45 2.43 16.41
CA ILE A 51 -5.55 0.98 16.21
C ILE A 51 -6.47 0.43 17.30
N VAL A 52 -7.46 -0.37 16.90
CA VAL A 52 -8.33 -1.08 17.84
C VAL A 52 -8.39 -2.54 17.42
N ASN A 53 -7.97 -3.42 18.31
CA ASN A 53 -8.02 -4.87 18.11
C ASN A 53 -8.87 -5.52 19.18
N GLY A 54 -9.50 -6.64 18.86
CA GLY A 54 -10.23 -7.45 19.79
C GLY A 54 -10.02 -8.93 19.50
N GLU A 55 -9.95 -9.76 20.53
CA GLU A 55 -9.89 -11.21 20.42
C GLU A 55 -10.76 -11.85 21.50
N TRP A 56 -11.51 -12.89 21.14
CA TRP A 56 -12.43 -13.59 22.03
C TRP A 56 -12.22 -15.12 21.95
N ASP A 57 -12.46 -15.80 23.05
CA ASP A 57 -12.23 -17.24 23.20
C ASP A 57 -12.98 -18.11 22.19
N ASN A 58 -14.04 -17.60 21.57
CA ASN A 58 -14.82 -18.32 20.55
C ASN A 58 -14.21 -18.22 19.12
N GLY A 59 -13.00 -17.68 18.99
CA GLY A 59 -12.30 -17.49 17.72
C GLY A 59 -12.70 -16.22 16.97
N LEU A 60 -13.67 -15.45 17.47
CA LEU A 60 -14.00 -14.15 16.91
C LEU A 60 -12.87 -13.16 17.17
N TYR A 61 -12.56 -12.32 16.20
CA TYR A 61 -11.61 -11.22 16.36
C TYR A 61 -12.04 -9.98 15.58
N TYR A 62 -11.52 -8.83 15.98
CA TYR A 62 -11.70 -7.55 15.32
C TYR A 62 -10.35 -6.90 15.11
N ARG A 63 -10.14 -6.31 13.94
CA ARG A 63 -8.95 -5.54 13.60
C ARG A 63 -9.37 -4.25 12.92
N SER A 64 -8.84 -3.13 13.40
CA SER A 64 -9.02 -1.87 12.70
C SER A 64 -7.84 -0.95 12.90
N ARG A 65 -7.55 -0.18 11.87
CA ARG A 65 -6.66 0.96 11.89
C ARG A 65 -7.34 2.12 11.18
N TRP A 66 -7.35 3.26 11.84
CA TRP A 66 -7.88 4.51 11.34
C TRP A 66 -6.78 5.54 11.29
N ASP A 67 -6.60 6.17 10.14
CA ASP A 67 -5.59 7.19 9.91
C ASP A 67 -6.24 8.57 9.82
N TYR A 68 -5.70 9.55 10.54
CA TYR A 68 -5.95 10.95 10.30
C TYR A 68 -4.72 11.55 9.64
N GLN A 69 -4.80 11.85 8.37
CA GLN A 69 -3.72 12.48 7.60
C GLN A 69 -3.83 13.99 7.68
N VAL A 70 -2.84 14.61 8.31
CA VAL A 70 -2.88 16.03 8.66
C VAL A 70 -2.83 16.93 7.43
N THR A 71 -2.00 16.59 6.46
CA THR A 71 -1.84 17.36 5.22
C THR A 71 -3.11 17.38 4.36
N GLN A 72 -3.87 16.29 4.37
CA GLN A 72 -5.12 16.15 3.63
C GLN A 72 -6.35 16.53 4.46
N GLN A 73 -6.18 16.71 5.79
CA GLN A 73 -7.28 16.93 6.75
C GLN A 73 -8.36 15.84 6.63
N ALA A 74 -7.94 14.61 6.41
CA ALA A 74 -8.82 13.49 6.11
C ALA A 74 -8.69 12.39 7.16
N PHE A 75 -9.83 11.79 7.53
CA PHE A 75 -9.92 10.66 8.43
C PHE A 75 -10.57 9.48 7.70
N PHE A 76 -9.87 8.35 7.65
CA PHE A 76 -10.32 7.17 6.91
C PHE A 76 -9.78 5.88 7.54
N PRO A 77 -10.45 4.72 7.32
CA PRO A 77 -9.91 3.44 7.73
C PRO A 77 -8.78 3.01 6.79
N ALA A 78 -7.63 2.62 7.31
CA ALA A 78 -6.66 1.85 6.56
C ALA A 78 -7.16 0.42 6.34
N TYR A 79 -7.80 -0.15 7.36
CA TYR A 79 -8.59 -1.38 7.32
C TYR A 79 -9.54 -1.43 8.53
N THR A 80 -10.66 -2.14 8.41
CA THR A 80 -11.55 -2.43 9.53
C THR A 80 -12.40 -3.66 9.21
N TYR A 81 -12.23 -4.73 9.95
CA TYR A 81 -12.93 -6.00 9.71
C TYR A 81 -13.15 -6.81 10.98
N VAL A 82 -14.16 -7.65 10.92
CA VAL A 82 -14.39 -8.72 11.87
C VAL A 82 -13.95 -10.02 11.25
N GLY A 83 -13.23 -10.85 11.99
CA GLY A 83 -12.78 -12.14 11.53
C GLY A 83 -13.22 -13.27 12.47
N LEU A 84 -13.21 -14.48 11.96
CA LEU A 84 -13.45 -15.71 12.68
C LEU A 84 -12.37 -16.73 12.37
N ASN A 85 -11.64 -17.18 13.39
CA ASN A 85 -10.77 -18.33 13.31
C ASN A 85 -11.62 -19.61 13.44
N HIS A 86 -11.77 -20.32 12.33
CA HIS A 86 -12.47 -21.62 12.31
C HIS A 86 -11.59 -22.74 12.92
N SER A 87 -10.27 -22.58 12.79
CA SER A 87 -9.23 -23.41 13.37
C SER A 87 -7.92 -22.61 13.44
N ASP A 88 -6.85 -23.22 13.96
CA ASP A 88 -5.50 -22.62 13.98
C ASP A 88 -4.93 -22.35 12.57
N THR A 89 -5.52 -22.94 11.54
CA THR A 89 -5.04 -22.87 10.15
C THR A 89 -6.05 -22.31 9.17
N TRP A 90 -7.22 -21.88 9.61
CA TRP A 90 -8.27 -21.37 8.74
C TRP A 90 -9.02 -20.21 9.38
N SER A 91 -9.06 -19.08 8.71
CA SER A 91 -9.81 -17.89 9.12
C SER A 91 -10.64 -17.29 7.99
N THR A 92 -11.62 -16.48 8.36
CA THR A 92 -12.42 -15.67 7.43
C THR A 92 -12.61 -14.27 8.00
N GLU A 93 -12.48 -13.26 7.18
CA GLU A 93 -12.60 -11.83 7.50
C GLU A 93 -13.69 -11.17 6.66
N VAL A 94 -14.44 -10.24 7.24
CA VAL A 94 -15.48 -9.46 6.56
C VAL A 94 -15.40 -8.00 7.01
N GLY A 95 -15.36 -7.09 6.07
CA GLY A 95 -15.25 -5.65 6.32
C GLY A 95 -14.43 -4.95 5.24
N VAL A 96 -13.72 -3.88 5.60
CA VAL A 96 -12.70 -3.28 4.76
C VAL A 96 -11.42 -4.09 4.97
N ILE A 97 -11.17 -5.02 4.07
CA ILE A 97 -10.08 -6.00 4.13
C ILE A 97 -8.90 -5.56 3.28
N ILE A 98 -7.69 -5.92 3.68
CA ILE A 98 -6.50 -5.74 2.83
C ILE A 98 -6.57 -6.74 1.67
N GLN A 99 -6.45 -6.24 0.45
CA GLN A 99 -6.45 -7.06 -0.76
C GLN A 99 -5.22 -7.97 -0.80
N PRO A 100 -5.37 -9.27 -1.11
CA PRO A 100 -4.25 -10.20 -1.20
C PRO A 100 -3.53 -10.10 -2.55
N LEU A 101 -2.92 -8.95 -2.84
CA LEU A 101 -2.13 -8.71 -4.05
C LEU A 101 -0.80 -8.05 -3.67
N GLY A 102 0.33 -8.56 -4.21
CA GLY A 102 1.66 -8.04 -3.93
C GLY A 102 2.66 -9.13 -3.50
N ALA A 103 3.75 -8.76 -2.85
CA ALA A 103 4.87 -9.63 -2.50
C ALA A 103 4.64 -10.50 -1.25
N GLY A 104 3.44 -11.03 -1.09
CA GLY A 104 3.06 -11.94 -0.01
C GLY A 104 1.67 -12.48 -0.25
N VAL A 105 1.33 -13.59 0.40
CA VAL A 105 -0.01 -14.21 0.25
C VAL A 105 -1.10 -13.22 0.63
N ASN A 106 -0.87 -12.42 1.68
CA ASN A 106 -1.85 -11.46 2.20
C ASN A 106 -1.66 -10.03 1.66
N GLY A 107 -0.97 -9.87 0.53
CA GLY A 107 -0.78 -8.55 -0.09
C GLY A 107 0.20 -7.64 0.65
N ALA A 108 1.02 -8.15 1.48
CA ALA A 108 2.00 -7.39 2.22
C ALA A 108 3.12 -6.81 1.33
N TYR A 109 3.74 -5.70 1.77
CA TYR A 109 3.91 -4.66 1.16
C TYR A 109 5.13 -3.95 1.47
N TYR A 110 5.38 -2.99 2.02
CA TYR A 110 6.62 -2.31 2.32
C TYR A 110 7.11 -2.58 3.74
N ASP A 111 8.22 -3.28 3.88
CA ASP A 111 8.84 -3.52 5.16
C ASP A 111 10.05 -2.65 5.41
N ASN A 112 10.63 -2.06 4.38
CA ASN A 112 11.92 -1.42 4.49
C ASN A 112 11.79 0.08 4.69
N SER A 113 11.28 0.79 3.70
CA SER A 113 11.16 2.24 3.78
C SER A 113 9.79 2.64 4.32
N PHE A 114 9.72 3.83 4.89
CA PHE A 114 8.45 4.48 5.22
C PHE A 114 7.72 4.97 3.97
N LEU A 115 8.44 5.13 2.87
CA LEU A 115 7.90 5.60 1.60
C LEU A 115 7.28 4.46 0.80
N SER A 116 6.20 4.77 0.10
CA SER A 116 5.49 3.81 -0.72
C SER A 116 6.24 3.53 -2.03
N ASP A 117 6.15 2.29 -2.50
CA ASP A 117 6.71 1.81 -3.76
C ASP A 117 5.72 1.95 -4.94
N VAL A 118 6.17 1.62 -6.16
CA VAL A 118 5.36 1.75 -7.37
C VAL A 118 4.06 0.93 -7.30
N PRO A 119 4.03 -0.35 -6.90
CA PRO A 119 2.78 -1.10 -6.78
C PRO A 119 1.72 -0.46 -5.86
N LEU A 120 2.17 0.21 -4.79
CA LEU A 120 1.28 0.96 -3.89
C LEU A 120 0.68 2.19 -4.56
N TRP A 121 1.51 2.96 -5.28
CA TRP A 121 1.04 4.14 -5.99
C TRP A 121 0.13 3.83 -7.17
N LEU A 122 0.25 2.62 -7.74
CA LEU A 122 -0.67 2.10 -8.76
C LEU A 122 -2.01 1.60 -8.18
N GLY A 123 -2.20 1.62 -6.85
CA GLY A 123 -3.38 1.08 -6.20
C GLY A 123 -3.46 -0.46 -6.24
N LEU A 124 -2.36 -1.14 -6.53
CA LEU A 124 -2.32 -2.60 -6.77
C LEU A 124 -1.81 -3.40 -5.59
N ALA A 125 -1.13 -2.77 -4.62
CA ALA A 125 -0.63 -3.47 -3.44
C ALA A 125 -1.00 -2.72 -2.15
N ASN A 126 -1.18 -3.46 -1.07
CA ASN A 126 -1.59 -2.93 0.23
C ASN A 126 -2.81 -1.97 0.17
N ASN A 127 -3.71 -2.25 -0.75
CA ASN A 127 -4.98 -1.56 -0.86
C ASN A 127 -6.04 -2.28 -0.02
N SER A 128 -7.04 -1.56 0.45
CA SER A 128 -8.10 -2.11 1.30
C SER A 128 -9.47 -1.77 0.74
N GLU A 129 -10.33 -2.77 0.62
CA GLU A 129 -11.66 -2.62 0.04
C GLU A 129 -12.73 -3.38 0.84
N PRO A 130 -13.99 -2.95 0.78
CA PRO A 130 -15.11 -3.70 1.36
C PRO A 130 -15.27 -5.07 0.73
N GLY A 131 -15.16 -6.11 1.54
CA GLY A 131 -15.20 -7.48 1.01
C GLY A 131 -15.18 -8.57 2.07
N ILE A 132 -14.91 -9.77 1.60
CA ILE A 132 -14.70 -10.98 2.39
C ILE A 132 -13.41 -11.65 1.95
N LYS A 133 -12.60 -12.11 2.90
CA LYS A 133 -11.35 -12.83 2.65
C LYS A 133 -11.33 -14.10 3.50
N THR A 134 -10.80 -15.18 2.95
CA THR A 134 -10.51 -16.41 3.69
C THR A 134 -9.07 -16.84 3.43
N GLU A 135 -8.42 -17.28 4.48
CA GLU A 135 -7.03 -17.71 4.47
C GLU A 135 -6.95 -19.09 5.10
N PHE A 136 -6.12 -19.95 4.54
CA PHE A 136 -5.81 -21.22 5.17
C PHE A 136 -4.38 -21.69 4.88
N THR A 137 -3.80 -22.34 5.87
CA THR A 137 -2.45 -22.89 5.85
C THR A 137 -2.53 -24.41 5.94
N GLN A 138 -1.81 -25.11 5.07
CA GLN A 138 -1.64 -26.56 5.12
C GLN A 138 -0.17 -26.93 5.01
N GLY A 139 0.43 -27.30 6.14
CA GLY A 139 1.88 -27.51 6.21
C GLY A 139 2.64 -26.24 5.87
N ASN A 140 3.46 -26.26 4.83
CA ASN A 140 4.23 -25.11 4.38
C ASN A 140 3.53 -24.32 3.26
N MET A 141 2.29 -24.61 2.96
CA MET A 141 1.51 -23.91 1.94
C MET A 141 0.49 -22.99 2.59
N ASP A 142 0.50 -21.74 2.15
CA ASP A 142 -0.49 -20.72 2.47
C ASP A 142 -1.37 -20.45 1.27
N TRP A 143 -2.66 -20.25 1.50
CA TRP A 143 -3.66 -19.93 0.48
C TRP A 143 -4.53 -18.78 0.93
N VAL A 144 -4.92 -17.95 -0.02
CA VAL A 144 -5.86 -16.87 0.19
C VAL A 144 -6.86 -16.78 -0.94
N PHE A 145 -8.12 -16.51 -0.60
CA PHE A 145 -9.17 -16.15 -1.53
C PHE A 145 -9.94 -14.96 -0.97
N ALA A 146 -10.28 -14.00 -1.82
CA ALA A 146 -11.09 -12.88 -1.41
C ALA A 146 -12.05 -12.44 -2.52
N PHE A 147 -13.07 -11.72 -2.13
CA PHE A 147 -13.95 -10.97 -3.02
C PHE A 147 -14.13 -9.58 -2.42
N THR A 148 -13.89 -8.55 -3.24
CA THR A 148 -14.14 -7.16 -2.89
C THR A 148 -15.23 -6.58 -3.79
N LYS A 149 -16.08 -5.72 -3.21
CA LYS A 149 -17.26 -5.23 -3.92
C LYS A 149 -16.97 -3.97 -4.73
N ASN A 150 -16.26 -3.04 -4.17
CA ASN A 150 -15.95 -1.73 -4.75
C ASN A 150 -14.76 -1.12 -4.00
N ALA A 151 -14.19 -0.07 -4.57
CA ALA A 151 -13.18 0.73 -3.93
C ALA A 151 -13.62 1.27 -2.55
N GLU A 152 -12.69 1.74 -1.75
CA GLU A 152 -12.97 2.28 -0.41
C GLU A 152 -14.17 3.24 -0.40
N LEU A 153 -14.91 3.23 0.71
CA LEU A 153 -16.23 3.88 0.87
C LEU A 153 -16.24 5.42 0.79
N SER A 154 -15.10 6.09 0.63
CA SER A 154 -15.06 7.55 0.58
C SER A 154 -15.29 8.06 -0.84
N SER A 155 -16.26 8.96 -1.01
CA SER A 155 -16.41 9.77 -2.24
C SER A 155 -15.36 10.90 -2.32
N ASN A 156 -14.61 11.17 -1.25
CA ASN A 156 -13.52 12.13 -1.26
C ASN A 156 -12.26 11.47 -1.84
N PRO A 157 -11.74 11.93 -2.98
CA PRO A 157 -10.61 11.30 -3.65
C PRO A 157 -9.30 11.36 -2.85
N THR A 158 -9.20 12.27 -1.88
CA THR A 158 -8.01 12.41 -1.03
C THR A 158 -8.12 11.71 0.32
N ALA A 159 -9.33 11.36 0.76
CA ALA A 159 -9.58 10.70 2.05
C ALA A 159 -9.52 9.17 1.91
N ARG A 160 -8.39 8.65 1.45
CA ARG A 160 -8.18 7.23 1.16
C ARG A 160 -6.84 6.76 1.66
N PHE A 161 -6.78 5.51 2.06
CA PHE A 161 -5.54 4.91 2.51
C PHE A 161 -4.53 4.76 1.36
N ARG A 162 -5.01 4.40 0.17
CA ARG A 162 -4.19 4.26 -1.05
C ARG A 162 -4.87 4.89 -2.26
N PRO A 163 -4.09 5.28 -3.28
CA PRO A 163 -4.66 5.63 -4.58
C PRO A 163 -5.50 4.48 -5.13
N ASP A 164 -6.63 4.79 -5.75
CA ASP A 164 -7.57 3.81 -6.24
C ASP A 164 -8.29 4.32 -7.49
N LEU A 165 -8.77 3.41 -8.33
CA LEU A 165 -9.58 3.76 -9.50
C LEU A 165 -11.02 3.93 -9.05
N ILE A 166 -11.40 5.19 -8.84
CA ILE A 166 -12.74 5.61 -8.43
C ILE A 166 -13.34 6.52 -9.47
N ALA A 167 -14.65 6.46 -9.61
CA ALA A 167 -15.35 7.39 -10.47
C ALA A 167 -15.43 8.77 -9.81
N GLN A 168 -14.96 9.76 -10.53
CA GLN A 168 -15.04 11.16 -10.19
C GLN A 168 -15.62 11.87 -11.39
N THR A 169 -16.92 12.10 -11.38
CA THR A 169 -17.59 12.76 -12.50
C THR A 169 -17.67 14.24 -12.27
N ASP A 170 -17.01 15.01 -13.12
CA ASP A 170 -17.25 16.41 -13.32
C ASP A 170 -17.69 16.64 -14.79
N ASP A 171 -18.39 17.73 -15.07
CA ASP A 171 -18.74 18.12 -16.42
C ASP A 171 -17.64 18.96 -17.09
N ASP A 172 -16.57 19.27 -16.38
CA ASP A 172 -15.39 19.95 -16.93
C ASP A 172 -14.44 18.92 -17.58
N PRO A 173 -14.32 18.92 -18.94
CA PRO A 173 -13.44 17.97 -19.63
C PRO A 173 -11.95 18.25 -19.43
N THR A 174 -11.59 19.32 -18.72
CA THR A 174 -10.19 19.62 -18.37
C THR A 174 -9.76 18.98 -17.05
N GLU A 175 -10.71 18.46 -16.27
CA GLU A 175 -10.43 17.70 -15.08
C GLU A 175 -9.97 16.27 -15.43
N ASN A 176 -8.84 15.88 -14.88
CA ASN A 176 -8.28 14.53 -15.06
C ASN A 176 -8.98 13.53 -14.13
N LEU A 177 -10.20 13.19 -14.47
CA LEU A 177 -11.07 12.35 -13.65
C LEU A 177 -11.42 11.06 -14.37
N SER A 178 -11.69 10.01 -13.60
CA SER A 178 -12.14 8.73 -14.12
C SER A 178 -13.67 8.66 -14.14
N ASP A 179 -14.25 8.20 -15.24
CA ASP A 179 -15.67 7.83 -15.32
C ASP A 179 -15.94 6.43 -14.78
N VAL A 180 -14.90 5.66 -14.52
CA VAL A 180 -15.00 4.26 -14.11
C VAL A 180 -14.45 4.05 -12.69
N GLU A 181 -15.01 3.06 -12.02
CA GLU A 181 -14.57 2.58 -10.72
C GLU A 181 -14.44 1.07 -10.72
N VAL A 182 -13.54 0.57 -9.86
CA VAL A 182 -13.37 -0.87 -9.64
C VAL A 182 -14.59 -1.43 -8.93
N THR A 183 -15.08 -2.58 -9.37
CA THR A 183 -16.19 -3.30 -8.73
C THR A 183 -16.10 -4.80 -8.95
N ASN A 184 -16.70 -5.59 -8.04
CA ASN A 184 -16.82 -7.04 -8.13
C ASN A 184 -15.50 -7.73 -8.48
N THR A 185 -14.50 -7.60 -7.64
CA THR A 185 -13.16 -8.16 -7.84
C THR A 185 -12.98 -9.45 -7.05
N GLY A 186 -12.63 -10.52 -7.74
CA GLY A 186 -12.18 -11.77 -7.14
C GLY A 186 -10.67 -11.82 -7.02
N HIS A 187 -10.16 -12.33 -5.91
CA HIS A 187 -8.74 -12.47 -5.64
C HIS A 187 -8.40 -13.91 -5.27
N GLY A 188 -7.20 -14.34 -5.60
CA GLY A 188 -6.68 -15.64 -5.16
C GLY A 188 -5.17 -15.70 -5.20
N GLY A 189 -4.58 -16.47 -4.29
CA GLY A 189 -3.15 -16.64 -4.22
C GLY A 189 -2.71 -17.81 -3.37
N GLY A 190 -1.44 -18.14 -3.48
CA GLY A 190 -0.81 -19.13 -2.63
C GLY A 190 0.71 -18.98 -2.64
N ALA A 191 1.33 -19.49 -1.59
CA ALA A 191 2.76 -19.54 -1.44
C ALA A 191 3.20 -20.84 -0.76
N TYR A 192 4.42 -21.25 -1.06
CA TYR A 192 5.10 -22.36 -0.38
C TYR A 192 6.38 -21.87 0.30
N THR A 193 6.54 -22.16 1.56
CA THR A 193 7.71 -21.81 2.35
C THR A 193 8.64 -23.02 2.48
N PHE A 194 9.86 -22.90 1.95
CA PHE A 194 10.93 -23.85 2.13
C PHE A 194 11.72 -23.50 3.38
N ASP A 195 11.81 -24.44 4.31
CA ASP A 195 12.72 -24.34 5.44
C ASP A 195 14.10 -24.86 4.99
N LEU A 196 15.09 -23.99 5.03
CA LEU A 196 16.46 -24.27 4.62
C LEU A 196 17.43 -24.31 5.82
N GLY A 197 16.91 -24.54 7.03
CA GLY A 197 17.66 -24.53 8.29
C GLY A 197 17.74 -23.11 8.86
N ASP A 198 18.89 -22.45 8.76
CA ASP A 198 19.07 -21.07 9.29
C ASP A 198 18.44 -20.00 8.38
N SER A 199 17.74 -20.41 7.32
CA SER A 199 17.10 -19.51 6.36
C SER A 199 15.77 -20.06 5.87
N THR A 200 14.92 -19.17 5.32
CA THR A 200 13.67 -19.54 4.67
C THR A 200 13.59 -18.93 3.27
N LEU A 201 12.96 -19.67 2.35
CA LEU A 201 12.60 -19.18 1.03
C LEU A 201 11.11 -19.41 0.82
N GLN A 202 10.34 -18.34 0.65
CA GLN A 202 8.94 -18.41 0.25
C GLN A 202 8.82 -18.06 -1.24
N LEU A 203 8.18 -18.95 -2.01
CA LEU A 203 7.81 -18.70 -3.40
C LEU A 203 6.29 -18.68 -3.51
N GLY A 204 5.76 -17.67 -4.19
CA GLY A 204 4.32 -17.54 -4.31
C GLY A 204 3.86 -16.74 -5.51
N SER A 205 2.55 -16.76 -5.68
CA SER A 205 1.83 -15.96 -6.67
C SER A 205 0.44 -15.60 -6.16
N ASN A 206 -0.03 -14.45 -6.58
CA ASN A 206 -1.42 -14.02 -6.36
C ASN A 206 -1.92 -13.22 -7.56
N GLY A 207 -3.22 -13.00 -7.59
CA GLY A 207 -3.82 -12.22 -8.66
C GLY A 207 -5.24 -11.83 -8.34
N GLN A 208 -5.73 -10.89 -9.15
CA GLN A 208 -7.09 -10.38 -9.09
C GLN A 208 -7.70 -10.26 -10.49
N TYR A 209 -9.01 -10.35 -10.55
CA TYR A 209 -9.80 -10.08 -11.75
C TYR A 209 -11.13 -9.48 -11.34
N GLY A 210 -11.50 -8.35 -11.96
CA GLY A 210 -12.71 -7.63 -11.61
C GLY A 210 -13.32 -6.87 -12.78
N GLN A 211 -14.43 -6.21 -12.49
CA GLN A 211 -15.19 -5.39 -13.42
C GLN A 211 -14.88 -3.91 -13.18
N LEU A 212 -15.01 -3.12 -14.24
CA LEU A 212 -15.08 -1.67 -14.18
C LEU A 212 -16.52 -1.23 -14.42
N TYR A 213 -17.05 -0.40 -13.55
CA TYR A 213 -18.37 0.19 -13.68
C TYR A 213 -18.23 1.63 -14.14
N ASN A 214 -18.92 2.01 -15.20
CA ASN A 214 -18.94 3.38 -15.70
C ASN A 214 -20.17 4.11 -15.12
N VAL A 215 -19.94 5.10 -14.27
CA VAL A 215 -20.99 5.84 -13.58
C VAL A 215 -21.71 6.82 -14.48
N ARG A 216 -21.07 7.35 -15.53
CA ARG A 216 -21.68 8.28 -16.47
C ARG A 216 -22.69 7.59 -17.39
N THR A 217 -22.36 6.38 -17.83
CA THR A 217 -23.27 5.57 -18.68
C THR A 217 -24.16 4.62 -17.88
N ASN A 218 -23.96 4.52 -16.57
CA ASN A 218 -24.64 3.60 -15.65
C ASN A 218 -24.54 2.14 -16.14
N GLY A 219 -23.34 1.70 -16.48
CA GLY A 219 -23.15 0.37 -17.08
C GLY A 219 -21.74 -0.16 -17.02
N ASN A 220 -21.47 -1.12 -17.88
CA ASN A 220 -20.19 -1.78 -17.98
C ASN A 220 -19.12 -0.82 -18.53
N GLY A 221 -18.13 -0.50 -17.70
CA GLY A 221 -16.97 0.33 -18.04
C GLY A 221 -15.76 -0.46 -18.54
N GLY A 222 -15.79 -1.79 -18.44
CA GLY A 222 -14.67 -2.65 -18.82
C GLY A 222 -14.34 -3.70 -17.76
N LYS A 223 -13.09 -4.10 -17.72
CA LYS A 223 -12.57 -5.07 -16.74
C LYS A 223 -11.14 -4.70 -16.35
N HIS A 224 -10.68 -5.25 -15.25
CA HIS A 224 -9.28 -5.14 -14.83
C HIS A 224 -8.77 -6.47 -14.32
N TRP A 225 -7.45 -6.62 -14.34
CA TRP A 225 -6.78 -7.74 -13.70
C TRP A 225 -5.34 -7.38 -13.33
N ALA A 226 -4.81 -8.06 -12.33
CA ALA A 226 -3.40 -8.05 -12.02
C ALA A 226 -2.96 -9.44 -11.56
N ALA A 227 -1.70 -9.78 -11.83
CA ALA A 227 -1.09 -11.03 -11.40
C ALA A 227 0.34 -10.77 -10.93
N THR A 228 0.71 -11.37 -9.80
CA THR A 228 2.02 -11.22 -9.16
C THR A 228 2.67 -12.58 -8.97
N ALA A 229 3.98 -12.64 -9.21
CA ALA A 229 4.84 -13.72 -8.73
C ALA A 229 5.91 -13.11 -7.83
N PHE A 230 6.26 -13.79 -6.73
CA PHE A 230 7.22 -13.28 -5.77
C PHE A 230 8.11 -14.37 -5.16
N ALA A 231 9.25 -13.94 -4.65
CA ALA A 231 10.17 -14.74 -3.86
C ALA A 231 10.65 -13.91 -2.65
N ASN A 232 10.49 -14.46 -1.45
CA ASN A 232 10.96 -13.86 -0.20
C ASN A 232 12.00 -14.76 0.43
N TYR A 233 13.23 -14.29 0.57
CA TYR A 233 14.32 -15.00 1.22
C TYR A 233 14.74 -14.30 2.51
N ASN A 234 14.85 -15.05 3.60
CA ASN A 234 15.27 -14.52 4.90
C ASN A 234 16.38 -15.42 5.49
N ALA A 235 17.48 -14.81 5.94
CA ALA A 235 18.59 -15.51 6.57
C ALA A 235 19.25 -14.63 7.64
N GLY A 236 19.05 -14.97 8.91
CA GLY A 236 19.52 -14.14 10.01
C GLY A 236 18.93 -12.72 9.93
N GLY A 237 19.79 -11.71 9.87
CA GLY A 237 19.35 -10.30 9.69
C GLY A 237 19.10 -9.88 8.23
N PHE A 238 19.43 -10.73 7.25
CA PHE A 238 19.28 -10.42 5.83
C PHE A 238 17.87 -10.79 5.32
N ALA A 239 17.27 -9.90 4.54
CA ALA A 239 16.05 -10.17 3.82
C ALA A 239 16.13 -9.69 2.37
N LEU A 240 15.59 -10.49 1.45
CA LEU A 240 15.47 -10.18 0.01
C LEU A 240 14.07 -10.53 -0.45
N THR A 241 13.39 -9.58 -1.08
CA THR A 241 12.14 -9.79 -1.80
C THR A 241 12.34 -9.47 -3.27
N LEU A 242 11.90 -10.37 -4.14
CA LEU A 242 11.79 -10.17 -5.58
C LEU A 242 10.32 -10.30 -5.98
N GLN A 243 9.82 -9.39 -6.81
CA GLN A 243 8.45 -9.40 -7.29
C GLN A 243 8.40 -9.02 -8.77
N GLY A 244 7.56 -9.71 -9.53
CA GLY A 244 7.09 -9.29 -10.84
C GLY A 244 5.57 -9.19 -10.81
N MET A 245 5.00 -8.05 -11.19
CA MET A 245 3.56 -7.80 -11.22
C MET A 245 3.17 -7.30 -12.61
N LYS A 246 2.20 -7.96 -13.25
CA LYS A 246 1.58 -7.49 -14.48
C LYS A 246 0.14 -7.09 -14.21
N TYR A 247 -0.29 -5.95 -14.77
CA TYR A 247 -1.65 -5.45 -14.62
C TYR A 247 -2.21 -4.92 -15.92
N ASN A 248 -3.55 -4.81 -16.01
CA ASN A 248 -4.24 -4.18 -17.12
C ASN A 248 -5.63 -3.70 -16.68
N TYR A 249 -5.94 -2.47 -17.04
CA TYR A 249 -7.28 -1.87 -17.01
C TYR A 249 -7.83 -1.79 -18.45
N ASP A 250 -8.63 -2.76 -18.85
CA ASP A 250 -9.25 -2.85 -20.19
C ASP A 250 -10.54 -2.01 -20.23
N LEU A 251 -10.40 -0.71 -20.48
CA LEU A 251 -11.51 0.23 -20.56
C LEU A 251 -12.37 -0.04 -21.80
N LYS A 252 -13.69 -0.13 -21.62
CA LYS A 252 -14.63 -0.30 -22.72
C LYS A 252 -14.68 0.93 -23.62
N ASP A 253 -14.74 2.11 -23.02
CA ASP A 253 -14.84 3.39 -23.70
C ASP A 253 -13.73 4.33 -23.20
N VAL A 254 -13.37 5.33 -24.00
CA VAL A 254 -12.47 6.38 -23.57
C VAL A 254 -13.18 7.24 -22.50
N ALA A 255 -12.49 7.59 -21.42
CA ALA A 255 -13.05 8.44 -20.40
C ALA A 255 -13.38 9.84 -20.93
N PHE A 256 -14.35 10.51 -20.32
CA PHE A 256 -14.79 11.84 -20.73
C PHE A 256 -13.61 12.84 -20.73
N GLY A 257 -13.45 13.57 -21.82
CA GLY A 257 -12.34 14.50 -21.97
C GLY A 257 -11.01 13.86 -22.39
N GLN A 258 -10.89 12.54 -22.43
CA GLN A 258 -9.66 11.83 -22.80
C GLN A 258 -9.69 11.42 -24.30
N THR A 259 -8.52 11.15 -24.86
CA THR A 259 -8.35 10.75 -26.26
C THR A 259 -7.91 9.29 -26.44
N SER A 260 -7.43 8.66 -25.36
CA SER A 260 -6.90 7.30 -25.37
C SER A 260 -7.47 6.47 -24.21
N LYS A 261 -7.43 5.15 -24.35
CA LYS A 261 -7.69 4.16 -23.30
C LYS A 261 -6.43 3.68 -22.59
N ASP A 262 -5.27 4.17 -23.03
CA ASP A 262 -3.97 3.70 -22.56
C ASP A 262 -3.58 4.33 -21.22
N THR A 263 -4.38 5.29 -20.73
CA THR A 263 -4.20 5.96 -19.44
C THR A 263 -5.47 5.83 -18.61
N VAL A 264 -5.32 5.55 -17.33
CA VAL A 264 -6.37 5.66 -16.32
C VAL A 264 -5.96 6.69 -15.27
N PHE A 265 -6.95 7.31 -14.64
CA PHE A 265 -6.72 8.29 -13.59
C PHE A 265 -7.16 7.71 -12.24
N LEU A 266 -6.21 7.58 -11.35
CA LEU A 266 -6.49 7.20 -9.97
C LEU A 266 -7.08 8.39 -9.20
N SER A 267 -7.57 8.11 -8.02
CA SER A 267 -7.92 9.14 -7.05
C SER A 267 -6.80 10.17 -6.94
N GLN A 268 -7.13 11.43 -6.73
CA GLN A 268 -6.21 12.57 -6.78
C GLN A 268 -5.82 13.05 -8.19
N GLY A 269 -6.46 12.54 -9.26
CA GLY A 269 -6.23 12.98 -10.63
C GLY A 269 -4.86 12.58 -11.21
N LYS A 270 -4.19 11.61 -10.62
CA LYS A 270 -2.89 11.13 -11.08
C LYS A 270 -3.04 10.12 -12.21
N PRO A 271 -2.46 10.41 -13.40
CA PRO A 271 -2.47 9.48 -14.53
C PRO A 271 -1.51 8.32 -14.27
N ILE A 272 -1.93 7.13 -14.65
CA ILE A 272 -1.07 5.93 -14.73
C ILE A 272 -1.30 5.21 -16.04
N PRO A 273 -0.33 4.44 -16.57
CA PRO A 273 -0.55 3.55 -17.70
C PRO A 273 -1.69 2.57 -17.42
N ALA A 274 -2.55 2.33 -18.41
CA ALA A 274 -3.65 1.37 -18.26
C ALA A 274 -3.16 -0.09 -18.20
N ASP A 275 -1.96 -0.38 -18.69
CA ASP A 275 -1.28 -1.66 -18.55
C ASP A 275 0.22 -1.47 -18.34
N GLY A 276 0.84 -2.48 -17.72
CA GLY A 276 2.27 -2.45 -17.48
C GLY A 276 2.77 -3.66 -16.70
N ILE A 277 4.09 -3.74 -16.59
CA ILE A 277 4.78 -4.74 -15.76
C ILE A 277 5.66 -4.01 -14.75
N VAL A 278 5.46 -4.28 -13.47
CA VAL A 278 6.31 -3.78 -12.40
C VAL A 278 7.27 -4.88 -11.96
N TYR A 279 8.54 -4.57 -11.92
CA TYR A 279 9.59 -5.39 -11.31
C TYR A 279 10.06 -4.70 -10.03
N SER A 280 9.99 -5.41 -8.90
CA SER A 280 10.39 -4.90 -7.60
C SER A 280 11.48 -5.75 -6.97
N THR A 281 12.46 -5.08 -6.38
CA THR A 281 13.51 -5.71 -5.57
C THR A 281 13.61 -4.96 -4.24
N ARG A 282 13.56 -5.69 -3.12
CA ARG A 282 13.75 -5.14 -1.79
C ARG A 282 14.81 -5.94 -1.08
N ILE A 283 15.85 -5.27 -0.59
CA ILE A 283 16.95 -5.88 0.15
C ILE A 283 17.14 -5.15 1.46
N SER A 284 17.34 -5.88 2.54
CA SER A 284 17.67 -5.27 3.82
C SER A 284 18.58 -6.14 4.67
N TYR A 285 19.26 -5.48 5.61
CA TYR A 285 20.03 -6.12 6.64
C TYR A 285 19.78 -5.46 8.00
N THR A 286 19.21 -6.22 8.92
CA THR A 286 18.88 -5.78 10.28
C THR A 286 19.88 -6.35 11.26
N MET A 287 20.40 -5.51 12.13
CA MET A 287 21.32 -5.90 13.18
C MET A 287 21.04 -5.19 14.51
N PRO A 288 21.28 -5.83 15.67
CA PRO A 288 21.36 -5.14 16.94
C PRO A 288 22.53 -4.16 16.89
N ALA A 289 22.31 -2.91 17.28
CA ALA A 289 23.37 -1.92 17.34
C ALA A 289 22.99 -0.83 18.34
N ALA A 290 23.87 -0.57 19.30
CA ALA A 290 23.71 0.57 20.21
C ALA A 290 24.23 1.84 19.51
N VAL A 291 23.32 2.59 18.86
CA VAL A 291 23.62 3.86 18.18
C VAL A 291 22.83 4.97 18.87
N GLY A 292 23.47 5.73 19.71
CA GLY A 292 22.80 6.76 20.51
C GLY A 292 21.73 6.16 21.41
N ILE A 293 20.47 6.52 21.16
CA ILE A 293 19.30 5.99 21.89
C ILE A 293 18.71 4.72 21.28
N PHE A 294 19.14 4.31 20.08
CA PHE A 294 18.59 3.18 19.35
C PHE A 294 19.31 1.87 19.70
N ASP A 295 18.60 0.76 19.61
CA ASP A 295 19.08 -0.59 19.87
C ASP A 295 18.99 -1.52 18.65
N THR A 296 18.38 -1.04 17.55
CA THR A 296 18.29 -1.77 16.28
C THR A 296 18.58 -0.84 15.11
N VAL A 297 19.34 -1.32 14.15
CA VAL A 297 19.63 -0.66 12.87
C VAL A 297 19.28 -1.61 11.73
N LYS A 298 18.53 -1.12 10.75
CA LYS A 298 18.23 -1.81 9.48
C LYS A 298 18.69 -0.95 8.32
N PHE A 299 19.61 -1.45 7.53
CA PHE A 299 19.98 -0.86 6.24
C PHE A 299 19.09 -1.46 5.17
N TYR A 300 18.63 -0.65 4.20
CA TYR A 300 17.74 -1.15 3.14
C TYR A 300 17.94 -0.42 1.82
N HIS A 301 17.53 -1.10 0.75
CA HIS A 301 17.39 -0.56 -0.59
C HIS A 301 16.21 -1.23 -1.28
N ASP A 302 15.27 -0.42 -1.75
CA ASP A 302 14.12 -0.83 -2.54
C ASP A 302 14.25 -0.24 -3.94
N TYR A 303 13.98 -1.03 -4.97
CA TYR A 303 14.01 -0.60 -6.35
C TYR A 303 12.81 -1.15 -7.11
N ASP A 304 12.11 -0.27 -7.81
CA ASP A 304 11.03 -0.61 -8.71
C ASP A 304 11.30 -0.09 -10.11
N PHE A 305 10.90 -0.88 -11.10
CA PHE A 305 10.88 -0.53 -12.50
C PHE A 305 9.50 -0.86 -13.06
N LEU A 306 8.79 0.15 -13.58
CA LEU A 306 7.55 0.00 -14.33
C LEU A 306 7.86 0.11 -15.81
N ASP A 307 7.67 -1.00 -16.54
CA ASP A 307 7.62 -1.05 -18.00
C ASP A 307 6.19 -0.75 -18.42
N SER A 308 5.96 0.43 -18.94
CA SER A 308 4.65 0.86 -19.42
C SER A 308 4.39 0.27 -20.81
N GLY A 309 3.28 -0.45 -20.97
CA GLY A 309 2.93 -1.11 -22.24
C GLY A 309 2.46 -0.16 -23.36
N SER A 310 2.45 1.16 -23.14
CA SER A 310 1.83 2.14 -24.04
C SER A 310 2.82 3.21 -24.54
N GLU A 311 2.82 3.46 -25.85
CA GLU A 311 3.68 4.47 -26.50
C GLU A 311 3.03 5.86 -26.63
N ASP A 312 1.75 6.03 -26.27
CA ASP A 312 0.95 7.22 -26.60
C ASP A 312 0.35 7.97 -25.41
N THR A 313 0.89 7.87 -24.21
CA THR A 313 0.23 8.36 -23.01
C THR A 313 0.89 9.57 -22.36
N ILE A 314 0.11 10.24 -21.53
CA ILE A 314 0.54 11.35 -20.68
C ILE A 314 1.59 10.91 -19.63
N SER A 315 1.72 9.58 -19.40
CA SER A 315 2.72 8.96 -18.52
C SER A 315 3.34 7.72 -19.17
N ALA A 316 3.74 7.83 -20.42
CA ALA A 316 4.11 6.68 -21.26
C ALA A 316 5.53 6.17 -21.05
N ASP A 317 6.39 6.94 -20.41
CA ASP A 317 7.77 6.55 -20.23
C ASP A 317 7.96 5.61 -19.05
N ASP A 318 8.94 4.70 -19.19
CA ASP A 318 9.28 3.76 -18.12
C ASP A 318 9.61 4.48 -16.82
N THR A 319 8.96 4.06 -15.75
CA THR A 319 9.18 4.64 -14.42
C THR A 319 10.27 3.88 -13.67
N GLN A 320 11.17 4.61 -13.07
CA GLN A 320 12.19 4.06 -12.17
C GLN A 320 12.10 4.71 -10.79
N PHE A 321 12.29 3.88 -9.78
CA PHE A 321 12.08 4.26 -8.40
C PHE A 321 13.10 3.55 -7.50
N SER A 322 13.87 4.28 -6.75
CA SER A 322 14.91 3.73 -5.88
C SER A 322 14.90 4.43 -4.53
N ILE A 323 14.80 3.66 -3.46
CA ILE A 323 14.82 4.16 -2.09
C ILE A 323 15.92 3.44 -1.34
N ALA A 324 16.93 4.18 -0.88
CA ALA A 324 17.96 3.63 0.00
C ALA A 324 17.93 4.35 1.35
N GLY A 325 18.13 3.62 2.43
CA GLY A 325 18.05 4.26 3.74
C GLY A 325 18.47 3.39 4.91
N VAL A 326 18.25 3.99 6.07
CA VAL A 326 18.48 3.39 7.39
C VAL A 326 17.22 3.56 8.23
N HIS A 327 16.76 2.47 8.83
CA HIS A 327 15.73 2.48 9.85
C HIS A 327 16.39 2.23 11.22
N LEU A 328 16.14 3.10 12.15
CA LEU A 328 16.61 3.04 13.54
C LEU A 328 15.40 2.84 14.44
N SER A 329 15.44 1.89 15.36
CA SER A 329 14.32 1.67 16.27
C SER A 329 14.74 1.42 17.71
N ARG A 330 13.83 1.77 18.64
CA ARG A 330 13.88 1.43 20.05
C ARG A 330 12.48 1.37 20.64
N GLY A 331 12.04 0.16 20.98
CA GLY A 331 10.67 -0.03 21.47
C GLY A 331 9.65 0.56 20.52
N ALA A 332 8.81 1.46 21.00
CA ALA A 332 7.78 2.15 20.22
C ALA A 332 8.32 3.22 19.24
N PHE A 333 9.56 3.69 19.43
CA PHE A 333 10.13 4.78 18.64
C PHE A 333 10.87 4.26 17.43
N ASN A 334 10.58 4.83 16.28
CA ASN A 334 11.13 4.48 14.97
C ASN A 334 11.58 5.75 14.23
N THR A 335 12.67 5.66 13.49
CA THR A 335 13.15 6.73 12.62
C THR A 335 13.70 6.14 11.33
N TRP A 336 13.24 6.66 10.20
CA TRP A 336 13.77 6.34 8.86
C TRP A 336 14.51 7.56 8.32
N VAL A 337 15.68 7.32 7.77
CA VAL A 337 16.46 8.31 7.02
C VAL A 337 16.66 7.74 5.62
N SER A 338 16.07 8.35 4.62
CA SER A 338 16.01 7.80 3.27
C SER A 338 16.46 8.81 2.22
N VAL A 339 17.14 8.30 1.20
CA VAL A 339 17.31 8.97 -0.09
C VAL A 339 16.43 8.25 -1.10
N TYR A 340 15.61 9.00 -1.75
CA TYR A 340 14.66 8.58 -2.74
C TYR A 340 15.03 9.19 -4.09
N THR A 341 15.20 8.39 -5.11
CA THR A 341 15.44 8.83 -6.48
C THR A 341 14.41 8.23 -7.41
N SER A 342 13.90 9.02 -8.32
CA SER A 342 12.89 8.58 -9.27
C SER A 342 13.05 9.23 -10.63
N LYS A 343 12.51 8.57 -11.64
CA LYS A 343 12.42 9.03 -13.01
C LYS A 343 11.04 8.70 -13.54
N ASN A 344 10.36 9.63 -14.19
CA ASN A 344 9.02 9.49 -14.75
C ASN A 344 8.00 8.93 -13.72
N ALA A 345 7.94 9.57 -12.55
CA ALA A 345 7.14 9.10 -11.41
C ALA A 345 6.19 10.16 -10.85
N ASP A 346 5.57 10.97 -11.71
CA ASP A 346 4.65 12.04 -11.28
C ASP A 346 3.48 11.47 -10.45
N PHE A 347 2.95 10.33 -10.86
CA PHE A 347 1.87 9.66 -10.11
C PHE A 347 2.26 9.29 -8.67
N ALA A 348 3.56 9.12 -8.40
CA ALA A 348 4.12 8.79 -7.09
C ALA A 348 4.75 10.00 -6.38
N ASN A 349 4.45 11.22 -6.83
CA ASN A 349 5.09 12.46 -6.37
C ASN A 349 6.63 12.45 -6.50
N GLY A 350 7.14 11.67 -7.44
CA GLY A 350 8.57 11.47 -7.67
C GLY A 350 9.20 12.44 -8.65
N GLY A 351 8.47 13.50 -9.06
CA GLY A 351 8.90 14.48 -10.03
C GLY A 351 8.27 14.27 -11.41
N PRO A 352 8.48 15.22 -12.35
CA PRO A 352 7.81 15.23 -13.65
C PRO A 352 8.20 14.05 -14.55
N ASP A 353 7.34 13.76 -15.52
CA ASP A 353 7.58 12.78 -16.58
C ASP A 353 8.35 13.46 -17.73
N ASP A 354 9.63 13.72 -17.54
CA ASP A 354 10.51 14.45 -18.46
C ASP A 354 11.87 13.78 -18.69
N ASP A 355 11.95 12.48 -18.35
CA ASP A 355 13.18 11.68 -18.43
C ASP A 355 14.33 12.15 -17.52
N THR A 356 14.07 13.03 -16.59
CA THR A 356 15.09 13.48 -15.62
C THR A 356 15.01 12.71 -14.31
N TRP A 357 16.16 12.56 -13.65
CA TRP A 357 16.21 12.02 -12.31
C TRP A 357 15.91 13.09 -11.28
N ASN A 358 14.97 12.78 -10.40
CA ASN A 358 14.62 13.60 -9.25
C ASN A 358 15.13 12.92 -7.98
N THR A 359 15.58 13.73 -7.02
CA THR A 359 16.09 13.21 -5.73
C THR A 359 15.36 13.89 -4.58
N GLN A 360 14.93 13.08 -3.63
CA GLN A 360 14.37 13.53 -2.36
C GLN A 360 15.17 12.94 -1.22
N PHE A 361 15.32 13.71 -0.15
CA PHE A 361 15.83 13.26 1.13
C PHE A 361 14.70 13.35 2.15
N THR A 362 14.47 12.28 2.90
CA THR A 362 13.42 12.26 3.92
C THR A 362 13.95 11.78 5.26
N VAL A 363 13.39 12.35 6.31
CA VAL A 363 13.53 11.83 7.68
C VAL A 363 12.14 11.69 8.27
N THR A 364 11.78 10.47 8.60
CA THR A 364 10.50 10.16 9.26
C THR A 364 10.75 9.76 10.70
N GLY A 365 10.03 10.37 11.62
CA GLY A 365 9.97 9.97 13.02
C GLY A 365 8.58 9.42 13.33
N ALA A 366 8.50 8.25 13.95
CA ALA A 366 7.23 7.65 14.33
C ALA A 366 7.27 7.09 15.75
N LEU A 367 6.15 7.19 16.43
CA LEU A 367 5.93 6.62 17.75
C LEU A 367 4.64 5.79 17.72
N TYR A 368 4.75 4.50 18.00
CA TYR A 368 3.62 3.56 18.04
C TYR A 368 3.52 2.91 19.43
N PHE A 369 2.36 3.03 20.10
CA PHE A 369 2.14 2.51 21.46
C PHE A 369 0.68 2.16 21.73
#